data_cd202e66f301f4a77ed7c20badb35000
#
_entry.id   cd202e66f301f4a77ed7c20badb35000
#
_cell.length_a   1.000
_cell.length_b   1.000
_cell.length_c   1.000
_cell.angle_alpha   90.00
_cell.angle_beta   90.00
_cell.angle_gamma   90.00
#
_symmetry.space_group_name_H-M   'P 1'
#
loop_
_entity.id
_entity.type
_entity.pdbx_description
1 polymer ?
#
loop_
_entity_poly.entity_id
_entity_poly.type
_entity_poly.pdbx_seq_one_letter_code
_entity_poly.pdbx_strand_id
1 'polypeptide(L)'
;MLECVLFYLWWCIMDFSVQNNKEREFFKKDFSSVKELLNRVRIALLTGGKVSIKDLELDGIIDFIKGQTFIYISLFQEFNSPIRWGSCRANLEDTINRDIEKLRGYKTFSNFDIKNSEKCRIMLEYVTEQTPVDIGKIVKDKFTDSRFEPGITGIKVVLQNNAYLYMPTDAWVFSQMTLSLAFNTILRKTYIKDMTNRISERIAILRKTPHECYLIKSHTFVTYHDEVLPLYRGNVLYEYSPEEIKNQALAGADWTLKYQKENGQFLYYYDAKEDNYVDHEHPERPADNLYYNDLRHCGGIVTLIRAYQLTGDKKYIEGAKKGLDFSVTLTKEHDYNGKTAGYIFYNKKAKLGGTGMILVAMMKYRNETNDKSYDEYIKMYTRHLLSR
;
A
#
# COMPACT_ATOMS: atom_id res chain seq x y z
N MET A 1 24.42 20.46 1.01
CA MET A 1 23.71 19.22 0.65
C MET A 1 22.84 18.65 1.78
N LEU A 2 23.33 18.59 3.03
CA LEU A 2 22.52 18.18 4.21
C LEU A 2 21.37 19.16 4.52
N GLU A 3 21.58 20.44 4.40
CA GLU A 3 20.54 21.46 4.68
C GLU A 3 19.40 21.42 3.66
N CYS A 4 19.67 21.12 2.38
CA CYS A 4 18.62 20.96 1.38
C CYS A 4 17.78 19.69 1.64
N VAL A 5 18.38 18.60 2.11
CA VAL A 5 17.66 17.35 2.46
C VAL A 5 16.80 17.55 3.71
N LEU A 6 17.30 18.27 4.71
CA LEU A 6 16.54 18.62 5.92
C LEU A 6 15.38 19.58 5.61
N PHE A 7 15.58 20.55 4.70
CA PHE A 7 14.53 21.48 4.28
C PHE A 7 13.44 20.76 3.46
N TYR A 8 13.82 19.82 2.60
CA TYR A 8 12.86 19.00 1.82
C TYR A 8 12.08 18.04 2.73
N LEU A 9 12.74 17.42 3.70
CA LEU A 9 12.09 16.60 4.73
C LEU A 9 11.17 17.44 5.62
N TRP A 10 11.55 18.65 5.97
CA TRP A 10 10.75 19.56 6.80
C TRP A 10 9.52 20.06 6.02
N TRP A 11 9.68 20.37 4.73
CA TRP A 11 8.58 20.79 3.86
C TRP A 11 7.59 19.62 3.61
N CYS A 12 8.07 18.41 3.37
CA CYS A 12 7.24 17.22 3.27
C CYS A 12 6.49 16.93 4.60
N ILE A 13 7.12 17.15 5.75
CA ILE A 13 6.49 16.95 7.07
C ILE A 13 5.42 18.02 7.33
N MET A 14 5.64 19.27 6.94
CA MET A 14 4.68 20.36 7.13
C MET A 14 3.47 20.21 6.22
N ASP A 15 3.65 19.88 4.95
CA ASP A 15 2.55 19.62 4.00
C ASP A 15 1.73 18.38 4.42
N PHE A 16 2.41 17.35 4.91
CA PHE A 16 1.80 16.16 5.48
C PHE A 16 0.99 16.45 6.75
N SER A 17 1.41 17.42 7.58
CA SER A 17 0.70 17.77 8.82
C SER A 17 -0.57 18.58 8.58
N VAL A 18 -0.60 19.48 7.60
CA VAL A 18 -1.79 20.30 7.28
C VAL A 18 -2.86 19.48 6.55
N GLN A 19 -2.47 18.62 5.63
CA GLN A 19 -3.39 17.70 4.95
C GLN A 19 -3.95 16.66 5.94
N ASN A 20 -3.14 16.15 6.86
CA ASN A 20 -3.57 15.24 7.92
C ASN A 20 -4.60 15.85 8.88
N ASN A 21 -4.57 17.14 9.15
CA ASN A 21 -5.53 17.74 10.08
C ASN A 21 -6.95 17.80 9.50
N LYS A 22 -7.12 18.16 8.22
CA LYS A 22 -8.43 18.15 7.56
C LYS A 22 -8.99 16.73 7.43
N GLU A 23 -8.16 15.79 7.05
CA GLU A 23 -8.51 14.37 6.97
C GLU A 23 -8.90 13.82 8.35
N ARG A 24 -8.12 14.10 9.39
CA ARG A 24 -8.43 13.69 10.77
C ARG A 24 -9.76 14.25 11.27
N GLU A 25 -10.06 15.51 10.98
CA GLU A 25 -11.36 16.11 11.35
C GLU A 25 -12.52 15.45 10.59
N PHE A 26 -12.32 15.07 9.32
CA PHE A 26 -13.32 14.29 8.59
C PHE A 26 -13.59 12.95 9.28
N PHE A 27 -12.55 12.21 9.68
CA PHE A 27 -12.68 10.89 10.31
C PHE A 27 -13.27 10.91 11.72
N LYS A 28 -13.41 12.09 12.34
CA LYS A 28 -14.07 12.27 13.65
C LYS A 28 -15.58 12.52 13.54
N LYS A 29 -16.11 12.65 12.31
CA LYS A 29 -17.53 12.88 12.10
C LYS A 29 -18.37 11.67 12.49
N ASP A 30 -19.64 11.92 12.78
CA ASP A 30 -20.62 10.85 12.91
C ASP A 30 -20.99 10.32 11.50
N PHE A 31 -20.86 9.02 11.30
CA PHE A 31 -21.16 8.32 10.06
C PHE A 31 -22.45 7.46 10.16
N SER A 32 -23.31 7.72 11.12
CA SER A 32 -24.56 6.97 11.30
C SER A 32 -25.47 7.03 10.07
N SER A 33 -25.54 8.20 9.39
CA SER A 33 -26.28 8.34 8.15
C SER A 33 -25.66 7.56 6.97
N VAL A 34 -24.35 7.43 6.92
CA VAL A 34 -23.68 6.57 5.93
C VAL A 34 -23.91 5.09 6.24
N LYS A 35 -23.92 4.71 7.51
CA LYS A 35 -24.27 3.35 7.94
C LYS A 35 -25.68 2.98 7.49
N GLU A 36 -26.65 3.87 7.72
CA GLU A 36 -28.01 3.66 7.27
C GLU A 36 -28.12 3.61 5.75
N LEU A 37 -27.40 4.47 5.05
CA LEU A 37 -27.32 4.43 3.57
C LEU A 37 -26.83 3.06 3.08
N LEU A 38 -25.73 2.56 3.62
CA LEU A 38 -25.16 1.27 3.20
C LEU A 38 -26.05 0.09 3.56
N ASN A 39 -26.81 0.17 4.66
CA ASN A 39 -27.87 -0.80 4.99
C ASN A 39 -28.97 -0.80 3.93
N ARG A 40 -29.45 0.36 3.50
CA ARG A 40 -30.44 0.48 2.42
C ARG A 40 -29.90 -0.05 1.09
N VAL A 41 -28.63 0.23 0.78
CA VAL A 41 -27.94 -0.34 -0.38
C VAL A 41 -27.94 -1.86 -0.31
N ARG A 42 -27.63 -2.47 0.85
CA ARG A 42 -27.65 -3.91 1.07
C ARG A 42 -29.05 -4.49 0.82
N ILE A 43 -30.08 -3.86 1.38
CA ILE A 43 -31.48 -4.29 1.18
C ILE A 43 -31.87 -4.20 -0.30
N ALA A 44 -31.52 -3.11 -0.98
CA ALA A 44 -31.81 -2.92 -2.40
C ALA A 44 -31.07 -3.93 -3.29
N LEU A 45 -29.81 -4.26 -2.97
CA LEU A 45 -29.06 -5.31 -3.65
C LEU A 45 -29.74 -6.69 -3.49
N LEU A 46 -30.32 -6.98 -2.34
CA LEU A 46 -31.03 -8.24 -2.07
C LEU A 46 -32.39 -8.30 -2.77
N THR A 47 -33.17 -7.24 -2.65
CA THR A 47 -34.59 -7.23 -3.07
C THR A 47 -34.79 -6.79 -4.51
N GLY A 48 -33.86 -6.04 -5.09
CA GLY A 48 -34.03 -5.35 -6.35
C GLY A 48 -34.81 -4.03 -6.23
N GLY A 49 -35.07 -3.59 -5.00
CA GLY A 49 -35.73 -2.32 -4.71
C GLY A 49 -34.82 -1.11 -4.98
N LYS A 50 -35.37 0.08 -4.75
CA LYS A 50 -34.66 1.35 -4.84
C LYS A 50 -34.31 1.87 -3.45
N VAL A 51 -33.17 2.55 -3.37
CA VAL A 51 -32.77 3.32 -2.19
C VAL A 51 -33.37 4.70 -2.25
N SER A 52 -33.98 5.17 -1.15
CA SER A 52 -34.30 6.60 -0.92
C SER A 52 -33.36 7.15 0.14
N ILE A 53 -32.94 8.41 -0.06
CA ILE A 53 -31.99 9.11 0.84
C ILE A 53 -32.60 10.41 1.42
N LYS A 54 -33.86 10.68 1.19
CA LYS A 54 -34.50 11.97 1.52
C LYS A 54 -34.49 12.31 3.02
N ASP A 55 -34.40 11.30 3.87
CA ASP A 55 -34.41 11.39 5.33
C ASP A 55 -33.01 11.16 5.95
N LEU A 56 -31.98 11.09 5.13
CA LEU A 56 -30.60 10.91 5.57
C LEU A 56 -29.84 12.24 5.60
N GLU A 57 -29.20 12.54 6.71
CA GLU A 57 -28.31 13.68 6.87
C GLU A 57 -26.91 13.35 6.34
N LEU A 58 -26.72 13.54 5.04
CA LEU A 58 -25.45 13.24 4.35
C LEU A 58 -24.62 14.49 4.04
N ASP A 59 -25.17 15.69 4.26
CA ASP A 59 -24.50 16.96 4.00
C ASP A 59 -23.19 17.08 4.80
N GLY A 60 -22.13 17.53 4.13
CA GLY A 60 -20.80 17.64 4.73
C GLY A 60 -20.10 16.29 4.95
N ILE A 61 -20.74 15.16 4.62
CA ILE A 61 -20.15 13.84 4.58
C ILE A 61 -20.00 13.41 3.11
N ILE A 62 -21.11 13.45 2.34
CA ILE A 62 -21.12 13.18 0.90
C ILE A 62 -21.58 14.43 0.18
N ASP A 63 -20.65 15.32 -0.14
CA ASP A 63 -20.94 16.54 -0.88
C ASP A 63 -21.07 16.22 -2.37
N PHE A 64 -22.29 15.95 -2.80
CA PHE A 64 -22.61 15.62 -4.19
C PHE A 64 -22.82 16.87 -5.04
N ILE A 65 -21.98 17.04 -6.04
CA ILE A 65 -22.12 18.12 -7.04
C ILE A 65 -22.70 17.53 -8.32
N LYS A 66 -23.92 17.97 -8.70
CA LYS A 66 -24.62 17.50 -9.89
C LYS A 66 -23.73 17.48 -11.14
N GLY A 67 -23.64 16.32 -11.80
CA GLY A 67 -22.89 16.14 -13.04
C GLY A 67 -21.37 16.10 -12.87
N GLN A 68 -20.84 16.14 -11.67
CA GLN A 68 -19.39 16.20 -11.40
C GLN A 68 -18.89 15.12 -10.44
N THR A 69 -19.74 14.64 -9.52
CA THR A 69 -19.34 13.65 -8.54
C THR A 69 -19.61 12.24 -9.03
N PHE A 70 -18.58 11.43 -9.09
CA PHE A 70 -18.67 10.00 -9.35
C PHE A 70 -18.73 9.24 -8.04
N ILE A 71 -19.62 8.26 -8.01
CA ILE A 71 -19.80 7.33 -6.90
C ILE A 71 -19.56 5.93 -7.41
N TYR A 72 -18.91 5.13 -6.59
CA TYR A 72 -18.64 3.72 -6.86
C TYR A 72 -19.13 2.87 -5.70
N ILE A 73 -19.84 1.80 -6.03
CA ILE A 73 -20.21 0.76 -5.07
C ILE A 73 -19.45 -0.53 -5.44
N SER A 74 -18.87 -1.16 -4.44
CA SER A 74 -18.12 -2.40 -4.62
C SER A 74 -18.58 -3.45 -3.62
N LEU A 75 -18.59 -4.71 -4.04
CA LEU A 75 -18.84 -5.86 -3.18
C LEU A 75 -17.56 -6.66 -3.01
N PHE A 76 -17.26 -7.01 -1.77
CA PHE A 76 -16.11 -7.84 -1.37
C PHE A 76 -16.59 -9.05 -0.59
N GLN A 77 -16.06 -10.19 -0.93
CA GLN A 77 -16.22 -11.43 -0.18
C GLN A 77 -14.98 -12.28 -0.38
N GLU A 78 -14.56 -12.95 0.67
CA GLU A 78 -13.42 -13.85 0.62
C GLU A 78 -13.58 -14.88 -0.50
N PHE A 79 -12.49 -15.22 -1.20
CA PHE A 79 -12.42 -16.12 -2.36
C PHE A 79 -13.18 -15.66 -3.62
N ASN A 80 -13.85 -14.51 -3.58
CA ASN A 80 -14.51 -13.95 -4.76
C ASN A 80 -13.73 -12.75 -5.30
N SER A 81 -13.58 -12.67 -6.64
CA SER A 81 -13.10 -11.42 -7.23
C SER A 81 -14.10 -10.30 -6.95
N PRO A 82 -13.65 -9.13 -6.47
CA PRO A 82 -14.54 -8.01 -6.21
C PRO A 82 -15.34 -7.61 -7.46
N ILE A 83 -16.61 -7.26 -7.28
CA ILE A 83 -17.40 -6.60 -8.33
C ILE A 83 -17.61 -5.15 -7.96
N ARG A 84 -17.60 -4.29 -8.97
CA ARG A 84 -17.63 -2.85 -8.77
C ARG A 84 -18.30 -2.16 -9.94
N TRP A 85 -19.15 -1.18 -9.64
CA TRP A 85 -19.71 -0.28 -10.62
C TRP A 85 -19.72 1.14 -10.07
N GLY A 86 -19.54 2.11 -10.97
CA GLY A 86 -19.64 3.51 -10.61
C GLY A 86 -20.21 4.34 -11.74
N SER A 87 -20.94 5.36 -11.36
CA SER A 87 -21.57 6.29 -12.29
C SER A 87 -21.64 7.72 -11.71
N CYS A 88 -22.10 8.65 -12.55
CA CYS A 88 -22.45 10.00 -12.15
C CYS A 88 -23.78 10.36 -12.81
N ARG A 89 -24.80 10.67 -12.01
CA ARG A 89 -26.16 11.03 -12.45
C ARG A 89 -26.54 12.42 -11.97
N ALA A 90 -27.81 12.77 -12.14
CA ALA A 90 -28.32 14.09 -11.80
C ALA A 90 -28.31 14.40 -10.29
N ASN A 91 -28.41 13.37 -9.46
CA ASN A 91 -28.35 13.44 -8.00
C ASN A 91 -27.79 12.17 -7.40
N LEU A 92 -27.55 12.17 -6.09
CA LEU A 92 -26.98 11.07 -5.33
C LEU A 92 -27.86 9.81 -5.38
N GLU A 93 -29.17 9.96 -5.19
CA GLU A 93 -30.14 8.85 -5.18
C GLU A 93 -30.17 8.11 -6.52
N ASP A 94 -30.26 8.84 -7.64
CA ASP A 94 -30.23 8.25 -8.98
C ASP A 94 -28.90 7.55 -9.29
N THR A 95 -27.79 8.11 -8.79
CA THR A 95 -26.46 7.52 -8.99
C THR A 95 -26.35 6.19 -8.26
N ILE A 96 -26.73 6.15 -6.98
CA ILE A 96 -26.69 4.92 -6.16
C ILE A 96 -27.61 3.85 -6.76
N ASN A 97 -28.85 4.23 -7.12
CA ASN A 97 -29.80 3.29 -7.69
C ASN A 97 -29.31 2.70 -9.03
N ARG A 98 -28.65 3.52 -9.85
CA ARG A 98 -28.02 3.04 -11.09
C ARG A 98 -26.88 2.06 -10.82
N ASP A 99 -26.05 2.34 -9.84
CA ASP A 99 -24.92 1.50 -9.49
C ASP A 99 -25.40 0.14 -8.95
N ILE A 100 -26.45 0.13 -8.12
CA ILE A 100 -27.11 -1.08 -7.64
C ILE A 100 -27.64 -1.93 -8.80
N GLU A 101 -28.39 -1.31 -9.73
CA GLU A 101 -28.92 -2.00 -10.92
C GLU A 101 -27.79 -2.69 -11.70
N LYS A 102 -26.68 -2.00 -11.93
CA LYS A 102 -25.55 -2.50 -12.67
C LYS A 102 -24.83 -3.64 -11.94
N LEU A 103 -24.63 -3.50 -10.63
CA LEU A 103 -24.01 -4.56 -9.82
C LEU A 103 -24.84 -5.85 -9.86
N ARG A 104 -26.15 -5.75 -9.75
CA ARG A 104 -27.06 -6.90 -9.85
C ARG A 104 -26.99 -7.59 -11.24
N GLY A 105 -26.62 -6.86 -12.28
CA GLY A 105 -26.45 -7.38 -13.64
C GLY A 105 -25.14 -8.14 -13.89
N TYR A 106 -24.20 -8.18 -12.93
CA TYR A 106 -22.98 -8.97 -13.07
C TYR A 106 -23.29 -10.48 -13.03
N LYS A 107 -22.67 -11.26 -13.91
CA LYS A 107 -22.81 -12.73 -13.92
C LYS A 107 -22.38 -13.39 -12.61
N THR A 108 -21.40 -12.79 -11.92
CA THR A 108 -20.85 -13.27 -10.66
C THR A 108 -21.55 -12.71 -9.42
N PHE A 109 -22.60 -11.90 -9.60
CA PHE A 109 -23.33 -11.29 -8.48
C PHE A 109 -23.90 -12.33 -7.51
N SER A 110 -24.40 -13.44 -8.04
CA SER A 110 -24.95 -14.56 -7.23
C SER A 110 -23.94 -15.28 -6.34
N ASN A 111 -22.64 -15.05 -6.56
CA ASN A 111 -21.58 -15.63 -5.75
C ASN A 111 -21.40 -14.90 -4.41
N PHE A 112 -22.05 -13.73 -4.24
CA PHE A 112 -21.93 -12.91 -3.04
C PHE A 112 -23.08 -13.19 -2.06
N ASP A 113 -22.73 -13.58 -0.83
CA ASP A 113 -23.68 -13.76 0.28
C ASP A 113 -24.02 -12.39 0.90
N ILE A 114 -24.72 -11.55 0.11
CA ILE A 114 -25.03 -10.16 0.49
C ILE A 114 -25.83 -10.07 1.79
N LYS A 115 -26.61 -11.10 2.12
CA LYS A 115 -27.39 -11.17 3.35
C LYS A 115 -26.50 -11.21 4.59
N ASN A 116 -25.32 -11.81 4.48
CA ASN A 116 -24.39 -11.97 5.59
C ASN A 116 -23.38 -10.81 5.59
N SER A 117 -23.53 -9.87 6.54
CA SER A 117 -22.66 -8.68 6.66
C SER A 117 -21.22 -9.01 7.05
N GLU A 118 -20.98 -10.15 7.69
CA GLU A 118 -19.64 -10.60 8.04
C GLU A 118 -18.88 -11.16 6.84
N LYS A 119 -19.60 -11.80 5.92
CA LYS A 119 -18.99 -12.40 4.72
C LYS A 119 -18.88 -11.42 3.55
N CYS A 120 -19.97 -10.68 3.27
CA CYS A 120 -20.03 -9.76 2.15
C CYS A 120 -20.00 -8.31 2.63
N ARG A 121 -18.92 -7.60 2.31
CA ARG A 121 -18.74 -6.17 2.62
C ARG A 121 -19.12 -5.32 1.44
N ILE A 122 -19.76 -4.19 1.73
CA ILE A 122 -20.13 -3.16 0.75
C ILE A 122 -19.22 -1.97 0.96
N MET A 123 -18.58 -1.50 -0.09
CA MET A 123 -17.77 -0.29 -0.08
C MET A 123 -18.41 0.76 -0.96
N LEU A 124 -18.52 1.97 -0.44
CA LEU A 124 -18.91 3.19 -1.13
C LEU A 124 -17.69 4.10 -1.26
N GLU A 125 -17.38 4.53 -2.47
CA GLU A 125 -16.34 5.51 -2.74
C GLU A 125 -16.90 6.64 -3.59
N TYR A 126 -16.59 7.89 -3.25
CA TYR A 126 -17.01 9.05 -4.04
C TYR A 126 -15.87 10.06 -4.21
N VAL A 127 -15.86 10.72 -5.37
CA VAL A 127 -14.85 11.72 -5.71
C VAL A 127 -15.10 13.00 -4.92
N THR A 128 -14.10 13.50 -4.21
CA THR A 128 -14.16 14.73 -3.42
C THR A 128 -13.46 15.91 -4.09
N GLU A 129 -12.38 15.65 -4.83
CA GLU A 129 -11.57 16.68 -5.49
C GLU A 129 -11.20 16.27 -6.90
N GLN A 130 -11.15 17.25 -7.80
CA GLN A 130 -10.69 17.07 -9.18
C GLN A 130 -9.76 18.24 -9.55
N THR A 131 -8.50 17.93 -9.84
CA THR A 131 -7.48 18.92 -10.23
C THR A 131 -7.08 18.69 -11.68
N PRO A 132 -7.31 19.63 -12.60
CA PRO A 132 -6.87 19.51 -13.98
C PRO A 132 -5.36 19.30 -14.09
N VAL A 133 -4.94 18.42 -15.00
CA VAL A 133 -3.54 18.12 -15.21
C VAL A 133 -3.25 17.80 -16.66
N ASP A 134 -2.07 18.25 -17.11
CA ASP A 134 -1.55 17.87 -18.41
C ASP A 134 -0.95 16.46 -18.35
N ILE A 135 -1.46 15.55 -19.16
CA ILE A 135 -0.95 14.18 -19.22
C ILE A 135 0.54 14.11 -19.56
N GLY A 136 1.04 15.05 -20.37
CA GLY A 136 2.46 15.16 -20.68
C GLY A 136 3.35 15.49 -19.47
N LYS A 137 2.76 16.12 -18.44
CA LYS A 137 3.44 16.40 -17.18
C LYS A 137 3.35 15.24 -16.18
N ILE A 138 2.29 14.42 -16.24
CA ILE A 138 2.15 13.24 -15.37
C ILE A 138 3.01 12.09 -15.88
N VAL A 139 2.97 11.83 -17.19
CA VAL A 139 3.66 10.72 -17.82
C VAL A 139 4.97 11.23 -18.41
N LYS A 140 6.00 11.35 -17.61
CA LYS A 140 7.38 11.50 -18.07
C LYS A 140 7.94 10.12 -18.48
N ASP A 141 9.10 10.10 -19.15
CA ASP A 141 9.71 8.89 -19.73
C ASP A 141 9.88 7.69 -18.77
N LYS A 142 9.75 7.91 -17.47
CA LYS A 142 9.87 6.86 -16.45
C LYS A 142 8.58 6.60 -15.65
N PHE A 143 7.43 7.09 -16.09
CA PHE A 143 6.13 6.89 -15.42
C PHE A 143 6.13 7.26 -13.92
N THR A 144 6.90 8.26 -13.53
CA THR A 144 6.97 8.73 -12.16
C THR A 144 6.50 10.16 -12.09
N ASP A 145 5.31 10.39 -11.54
CA ASP A 145 4.87 11.71 -11.10
C ASP A 145 4.74 11.69 -9.58
N SER A 146 5.40 12.63 -8.91
CA SER A 146 5.32 12.81 -7.46
C SER A 146 3.92 13.17 -6.95
N ARG A 147 3.02 13.60 -7.83
CA ARG A 147 1.62 13.91 -7.49
C ARG A 147 0.69 12.70 -7.55
N PHE A 148 1.08 11.62 -8.21
CA PHE A 148 0.33 10.38 -8.26
C PHE A 148 0.82 9.44 -7.16
N GLU A 149 -0.01 9.25 -6.15
CA GLU A 149 0.23 8.33 -5.06
C GLU A 149 -0.84 7.24 -5.07
N PRO A 150 -0.49 5.97 -5.33
CA PRO A 150 -1.45 4.88 -5.35
C PRO A 150 -2.21 4.77 -4.02
N GLY A 151 -3.53 4.62 -4.11
CA GLY A 151 -4.41 4.54 -2.94
C GLY A 151 -4.89 5.90 -2.40
N ILE A 152 -4.28 7.01 -2.81
CA ILE A 152 -4.71 8.38 -2.46
C ILE A 152 -5.22 9.13 -3.69
N THR A 153 -4.47 9.02 -4.79
CA THR A 153 -4.76 9.76 -6.02
C THR A 153 -5.30 8.81 -7.07
N GLY A 154 -6.45 9.19 -7.64
CA GLY A 154 -6.98 8.56 -8.84
C GLY A 154 -6.78 9.44 -10.08
N ILE A 155 -7.25 8.95 -11.21
CA ILE A 155 -7.15 9.63 -12.52
C ILE A 155 -8.52 9.60 -13.19
N LYS A 156 -8.95 10.73 -13.71
CA LYS A 156 -10.10 10.85 -14.61
C LYS A 156 -9.62 11.33 -15.96
N VAL A 157 -10.01 10.64 -17.02
CA VAL A 157 -9.80 11.05 -18.41
C VAL A 157 -11.14 11.23 -19.08
N VAL A 158 -11.35 12.35 -19.73
CA VAL A 158 -12.55 12.61 -20.55
C VAL A 158 -12.16 12.51 -22.02
N LEU A 159 -12.81 11.60 -22.73
CA LEU A 159 -12.65 11.36 -24.16
C LEU A 159 -14.01 11.35 -24.83
N GLN A 160 -14.21 12.18 -25.88
CA GLN A 160 -15.47 12.21 -26.62
C GLN A 160 -16.69 12.38 -25.69
N ASN A 161 -16.59 13.28 -24.71
CA ASN A 161 -17.62 13.55 -23.68
C ASN A 161 -17.91 12.38 -22.71
N ASN A 162 -17.15 11.30 -22.77
CA ASN A 162 -17.23 10.19 -21.81
C ASN A 162 -16.11 10.27 -20.79
N ALA A 163 -16.46 10.16 -19.51
CA ALA A 163 -15.48 10.10 -18.43
C ALA A 163 -15.12 8.66 -18.08
N TYR A 164 -13.82 8.41 -17.99
CA TYR A 164 -13.25 7.13 -17.60
C TYR A 164 -12.35 7.34 -16.40
N LEU A 165 -12.58 6.58 -15.34
CA LEU A 165 -11.91 6.77 -14.07
C LEU A 165 -11.10 5.54 -13.67
N TYR A 166 -9.97 5.83 -13.05
CA TYR A 166 -9.25 4.99 -12.12
C TYR A 166 -9.37 5.65 -10.75
N MET A 167 -10.07 5.00 -9.84
CA MET A 167 -10.29 5.51 -8.50
C MET A 167 -9.08 5.24 -7.60
N PRO A 168 -8.83 6.03 -6.56
CA PRO A 168 -7.78 5.74 -5.58
C PRO A 168 -7.82 4.29 -5.07
N THR A 169 -9.00 3.76 -4.79
CA THR A 169 -9.15 2.39 -4.28
C THR A 169 -8.84 1.30 -5.30
N ASP A 170 -8.83 1.58 -6.61
CA ASP A 170 -8.44 0.60 -7.64
C ASP A 170 -7.00 0.12 -7.43
N ALA A 171 -6.16 0.92 -6.76
CA ALA A 171 -4.79 0.57 -6.41
C ALA A 171 -4.72 -0.75 -5.63
N TRP A 172 -5.52 -0.89 -4.57
CA TRP A 172 -5.50 -2.06 -3.70
C TRP A 172 -6.61 -3.07 -4.00
N VAL A 173 -7.78 -2.64 -4.50
CA VAL A 173 -8.87 -3.54 -4.89
C VAL A 173 -8.43 -4.47 -6.03
N PHE A 174 -7.70 -3.95 -7.02
CA PHE A 174 -7.28 -4.66 -8.23
C PHE A 174 -5.75 -4.76 -8.37
N SER A 175 -4.99 -4.46 -7.31
CA SER A 175 -3.52 -4.45 -7.32
C SER A 175 -2.90 -3.58 -8.43
N GLN A 176 -3.53 -2.45 -8.75
CA GLN A 176 -3.12 -1.54 -9.81
C GLN A 176 -2.24 -0.41 -9.26
N MET A 177 -1.08 -0.77 -8.70
CA MET A 177 -0.25 0.10 -7.87
C MET A 177 0.70 1.04 -8.65
N THR A 178 0.57 1.16 -9.96
CA THR A 178 1.45 2.03 -10.75
C THR A 178 0.67 2.95 -11.66
N LEU A 179 1.25 4.11 -12.00
CA LEU A 179 0.65 5.06 -12.94
C LEU A 179 0.34 4.42 -14.30
N SER A 180 1.22 3.56 -14.78
CA SER A 180 1.03 2.85 -16.05
C SER A 180 -0.15 1.89 -15.99
N LEU A 181 -0.35 1.18 -14.87
CA LEU A 181 -1.50 0.30 -14.66
C LEU A 181 -2.79 1.11 -14.52
N ALA A 182 -2.75 2.27 -13.86
CA ALA A 182 -3.89 3.18 -13.76
C ALA A 182 -4.36 3.63 -15.15
N PHE A 183 -3.45 4.11 -16.00
CA PHE A 183 -3.79 4.45 -17.39
C PHE A 183 -4.27 3.24 -18.19
N ASN A 184 -3.68 2.07 -18.01
CA ASN A 184 -4.14 0.86 -18.69
C ASN A 184 -5.58 0.52 -18.31
N THR A 185 -5.94 0.65 -17.03
CA THR A 185 -7.30 0.42 -16.51
C THR A 185 -8.31 1.37 -17.18
N ILE A 186 -7.96 2.65 -17.33
CA ILE A 186 -8.76 3.64 -18.03
C ILE A 186 -8.87 3.28 -19.51
N LEU A 187 -7.75 3.12 -20.19
CA LEU A 187 -7.69 3.00 -21.64
C LEU A 187 -8.29 1.68 -22.17
N ARG A 188 -8.33 0.63 -21.35
CA ARG A 188 -9.07 -0.61 -21.66
C ARG A 188 -10.58 -0.42 -21.77
N LYS A 189 -11.12 0.66 -21.19
CA LYS A 189 -12.56 1.00 -21.25
C LYS A 189 -12.89 1.92 -22.45
N THR A 190 -11.88 2.36 -23.20
CA THR A 190 -12.01 3.28 -24.35
C THR A 190 -11.79 2.53 -25.68
N TYR A 191 -12.12 3.19 -26.79
CA TYR A 191 -11.82 2.67 -28.13
C TYR A 191 -10.31 2.51 -28.41
N ILE A 192 -9.45 3.17 -27.66
CA ILE A 192 -7.99 3.06 -27.79
C ILE A 192 -7.49 1.63 -27.53
N LYS A 193 -8.23 0.82 -26.77
CA LYS A 193 -7.89 -0.59 -26.51
C LYS A 193 -7.78 -1.41 -27.79
N ASP A 194 -8.60 -1.07 -28.81
CA ASP A 194 -8.71 -1.84 -30.06
C ASP A 194 -7.61 -1.44 -31.06
N MET A 195 -6.86 -0.34 -30.79
CA MET A 195 -5.81 0.15 -31.66
C MET A 195 -4.45 -0.51 -31.40
N THR A 196 -4.17 -0.90 -30.14
CA THR A 196 -2.92 -1.55 -29.77
C THR A 196 -3.04 -2.29 -28.43
N ASN A 197 -2.22 -3.32 -28.24
CA ASN A 197 -2.13 -4.06 -26.98
C ASN A 197 -1.07 -3.50 -26.02
N ARG A 198 -0.20 -2.57 -26.48
CA ARG A 198 0.90 -2.03 -25.68
C ARG A 198 0.48 -0.76 -24.93
N ILE A 199 0.69 -0.76 -23.61
CA ILE A 199 0.33 0.38 -22.73
C ILE A 199 0.99 1.68 -23.18
N SER A 200 2.28 1.66 -23.52
CA SER A 200 3.03 2.83 -23.97
C SER A 200 2.46 3.45 -25.25
N GLU A 201 2.04 2.60 -26.19
CA GLU A 201 1.40 3.05 -27.45
C GLU A 201 0.01 3.63 -27.17
N ARG A 202 -0.79 3.01 -26.27
CA ARG A 202 -2.10 3.56 -25.84
C ARG A 202 -1.96 4.96 -25.25
N ILE A 203 -0.95 5.17 -24.40
CA ILE A 203 -0.68 6.49 -23.82
C ILE A 203 -0.21 7.47 -24.89
N ALA A 204 0.60 7.04 -25.85
CA ALA A 204 1.03 7.89 -26.96
C ALA A 204 -0.16 8.30 -27.87
N ILE A 205 -1.12 7.40 -28.08
CA ILE A 205 -2.37 7.70 -28.80
C ILE A 205 -3.20 8.71 -27.99
N LEU A 206 -3.40 8.49 -26.70
CA LEU A 206 -4.14 9.40 -25.83
C LEU A 206 -3.57 10.82 -25.89
N ARG A 207 -2.23 10.98 -25.83
CA ARG A 207 -1.55 12.28 -25.91
C ARG A 207 -1.86 13.05 -27.18
N LYS A 208 -2.11 12.35 -28.29
CA LYS A 208 -2.43 12.94 -29.61
C LYS A 208 -3.94 13.14 -29.82
N THR A 209 -4.76 12.59 -28.97
CA THR A 209 -6.22 12.69 -29.04
C THR A 209 -6.70 13.84 -28.15
N PRO A 210 -7.66 14.67 -28.59
CA PRO A 210 -8.28 15.66 -27.72
C PRO A 210 -8.87 15.00 -26.47
N HIS A 211 -8.44 15.42 -25.30
CA HIS A 211 -8.86 14.89 -24.02
C HIS A 211 -8.69 15.90 -22.90
N GLU A 212 -9.44 15.67 -21.82
CA GLU A 212 -9.18 16.31 -20.52
C GLU A 212 -8.65 15.27 -19.55
N CYS A 213 -7.73 15.64 -18.68
CA CYS A 213 -7.18 14.79 -17.66
C CYS A 213 -7.19 15.48 -16.30
N TYR A 214 -7.59 14.73 -15.26
CA TYR A 214 -7.67 15.21 -13.89
C TYR A 214 -7.03 14.21 -12.94
N LEU A 215 -6.32 14.71 -11.94
CA LEU A 215 -6.06 13.98 -10.72
C LEU A 215 -7.28 14.09 -9.81
N ILE A 216 -7.71 13.00 -9.22
CA ILE A 216 -8.88 12.96 -8.33
C ILE A 216 -8.51 12.43 -6.97
N LYS A 217 -9.24 12.89 -5.94
CA LYS A 217 -9.24 12.30 -4.60
C LYS A 217 -10.63 11.78 -4.29
N SER A 218 -10.73 10.88 -3.34
CA SER A 218 -11.99 10.27 -2.93
C SER A 218 -12.04 10.04 -1.42
N HIS A 219 -13.26 9.99 -0.89
CA HIS A 219 -13.53 9.38 0.40
C HIS A 219 -14.14 7.99 0.19
N THR A 220 -13.86 7.10 1.13
CA THR A 220 -14.26 5.70 1.03
C THR A 220 -14.81 5.22 2.36
N PHE A 221 -15.93 4.50 2.29
CA PHE A 221 -16.56 3.84 3.43
C PHE A 221 -16.74 2.36 3.14
N VAL A 222 -16.55 1.51 4.15
CA VAL A 222 -16.79 0.08 4.04
C VAL A 222 -17.61 -0.43 5.21
N THR A 223 -18.55 -1.35 4.95
CA THR A 223 -19.25 -2.07 6.01
C THR A 223 -18.31 -3.09 6.65
N TYR A 224 -18.28 -3.11 7.97
CA TYR A 224 -17.50 -4.07 8.75
C TYR A 224 -18.30 -4.51 9.96
N HIS A 225 -18.75 -5.76 10.00
CA HIS A 225 -19.78 -6.23 10.93
C HIS A 225 -21.02 -5.32 10.83
N ASP A 226 -21.49 -4.79 11.95
CA ASP A 226 -22.61 -3.87 12.02
C ASP A 226 -22.20 -2.39 11.98
N GLU A 227 -20.93 -2.09 11.65
CA GLU A 227 -20.41 -0.75 11.60
C GLU A 227 -20.05 -0.32 10.16
N VAL A 228 -19.87 0.98 9.98
CA VAL A 228 -19.28 1.58 8.77
C VAL A 228 -17.99 2.27 9.14
N LEU A 229 -16.92 1.88 8.47
CA LEU A 229 -15.59 2.41 8.71
C LEU A 229 -15.15 3.28 7.54
N PRO A 230 -14.73 4.52 7.78
CA PRO A 230 -14.05 5.33 6.78
C PRO A 230 -12.65 4.78 6.55
N LEU A 231 -12.21 4.74 5.28
CA LEU A 231 -10.90 4.24 4.90
C LEU A 231 -10.02 5.35 4.34
N TYR A 232 -8.76 5.34 4.76
CA TYR A 232 -7.69 6.12 4.18
C TYR A 232 -6.61 5.18 3.63
N ARG A 233 -6.31 5.28 2.34
CA ARG A 233 -5.43 4.33 1.63
C ARG A 233 -5.83 2.86 1.78
N GLY A 234 -7.12 2.58 1.87
CA GLY A 234 -7.61 1.23 2.09
C GLY A 234 -7.50 0.72 3.53
N ASN A 235 -7.08 1.56 4.47
CA ASN A 235 -6.94 1.22 5.88
C ASN A 235 -7.86 2.09 6.74
N VAL A 236 -8.30 1.54 7.86
CA VAL A 236 -8.98 2.33 8.90
C VAL A 236 -7.95 3.27 9.54
N LEU A 237 -8.30 4.55 9.67
CA LEU A 237 -7.49 5.49 10.45
C LEU A 237 -7.82 5.30 11.93
N TYR A 238 -6.82 4.88 12.67
CA TYR A 238 -6.86 4.88 14.13
C TYR A 238 -6.27 6.19 14.67
N GLU A 239 -6.79 6.66 15.80
CA GLU A 239 -6.09 7.67 16.57
C GLU A 239 -4.89 6.99 17.25
N TYR A 240 -3.71 7.17 16.70
CA TYR A 240 -2.49 6.62 17.27
C TYR A 240 -2.01 7.49 18.41
N SER A 241 -2.20 7.04 19.64
CA SER A 241 -1.45 7.55 20.77
C SER A 241 0.04 7.14 20.65
N PRO A 242 0.99 7.88 21.25
CA PRO A 242 2.39 7.46 21.31
C PRO A 242 2.57 6.06 21.88
N GLU A 243 1.73 5.68 22.84
CA GLU A 243 1.73 4.34 23.46
C GLU A 243 1.30 3.26 22.46
N GLU A 244 0.25 3.52 21.69
CA GLU A 244 -0.24 2.58 20.68
C GLU A 244 0.78 2.38 19.54
N ILE A 245 1.43 3.46 19.08
CA ILE A 245 2.53 3.37 18.10
C ILE A 245 3.66 2.50 18.65
N LYS A 246 4.02 2.69 19.92
CA LYS A 246 5.02 1.88 20.60
C LYS A 246 4.62 0.41 20.65
N ASN A 247 3.39 0.12 21.07
CA ASN A 247 2.88 -1.25 21.16
C ASN A 247 2.86 -1.95 19.81
N GLN A 248 2.45 -1.27 18.73
CA GLN A 248 2.49 -1.80 17.37
C GLN A 248 3.91 -2.06 16.87
N ALA A 249 4.85 -1.15 17.16
CA ALA A 249 6.26 -1.34 16.81
C ALA A 249 6.86 -2.56 17.54
N LEU A 250 6.52 -2.74 18.82
CA LEU A 250 6.97 -3.90 19.60
C LEU A 250 6.31 -5.20 19.12
N ALA A 251 5.02 -5.18 18.77
CA ALA A 251 4.36 -6.34 18.16
C ALA A 251 5.04 -6.77 16.86
N GLY A 252 5.48 -5.82 16.02
CA GLY A 252 6.29 -6.10 14.82
C GLY A 252 7.66 -6.71 15.14
N ALA A 253 8.32 -6.25 16.21
CA ALA A 253 9.57 -6.83 16.67
C ALA A 253 9.39 -8.25 17.23
N ASP A 254 8.33 -8.48 18.01
CA ASP A 254 7.97 -9.81 18.52
C ASP A 254 7.64 -10.80 17.41
N TRP A 255 6.91 -10.32 16.38
CA TRP A 255 6.65 -11.12 15.19
C TRP A 255 7.96 -11.52 14.47
N THR A 256 8.90 -10.58 14.36
CA THR A 256 10.23 -10.83 13.77
C THR A 256 11.00 -11.89 14.55
N LEU A 257 10.96 -11.86 15.88
CA LEU A 257 11.56 -12.89 16.74
C LEU A 257 10.87 -14.24 16.61
N LYS A 258 9.53 -14.26 16.61
CA LYS A 258 8.73 -15.49 16.49
C LYS A 258 9.13 -16.31 15.27
N TYR A 259 9.44 -15.65 14.16
CA TYR A 259 9.79 -16.30 12.89
C TYR A 259 11.30 -16.29 12.60
N GLN A 260 12.15 -15.95 13.58
CA GLN A 260 13.57 -16.14 13.49
C GLN A 260 13.91 -17.62 13.64
N LYS A 261 14.66 -18.19 12.70
CA LYS A 261 15.13 -19.57 12.75
C LYS A 261 16.20 -19.76 13.84
N GLU A 262 16.43 -20.99 14.25
CA GLU A 262 17.45 -21.33 15.23
C GLU A 262 18.86 -20.85 14.85
N ASN A 263 19.18 -20.89 13.55
CA ASN A 263 20.45 -20.39 13.02
C ASN A 263 20.55 -18.86 12.94
N GLY A 264 19.52 -18.12 13.35
CA GLY A 264 19.49 -16.67 13.33
C GLY A 264 18.93 -16.04 12.06
N GLN A 265 18.62 -16.81 11.02
CA GLN A 265 18.02 -16.30 9.79
C GLN A 265 16.59 -15.83 10.04
N PHE A 266 16.25 -14.62 9.56
CA PHE A 266 14.86 -14.15 9.57
C PHE A 266 14.08 -14.70 8.37
N LEU A 267 12.78 -14.90 8.58
CA LEU A 267 11.86 -15.23 7.52
C LEU A 267 11.77 -14.06 6.52
N TYR A 268 11.79 -14.38 5.23
CA TYR A 268 11.65 -13.37 4.17
C TYR A 268 10.24 -13.31 3.59
N TYR A 269 9.59 -14.46 3.46
CA TYR A 269 8.28 -14.61 2.84
C TYR A 269 7.30 -15.23 3.82
N TYR A 270 6.11 -14.68 3.90
CA TYR A 270 5.03 -15.20 4.71
C TYR A 270 3.70 -14.99 4.00
N ASP A 271 2.94 -16.05 3.84
CA ASP A 271 1.58 -16.03 3.33
C ASP A 271 0.61 -15.95 4.52
N ALA A 272 0.06 -14.75 4.75
CA ALA A 272 -0.85 -14.49 5.85
C ALA A 272 -2.20 -15.22 5.70
N LYS A 273 -2.60 -15.56 4.47
CA LYS A 273 -3.86 -16.24 4.19
C LYS A 273 -3.81 -17.72 4.58
N GLU A 274 -2.71 -18.37 4.21
CA GLU A 274 -2.53 -19.81 4.45
C GLU A 274 -1.74 -20.09 5.75
N ASP A 275 -1.38 -19.03 6.51
CA ASP A 275 -0.54 -19.07 7.73
C ASP A 275 0.74 -19.91 7.54
N ASN A 276 1.43 -19.69 6.44
CA ASN A 276 2.65 -20.42 6.11
C ASN A 276 3.70 -19.52 5.45
N TYR A 277 4.86 -20.08 5.12
CA TYR A 277 5.98 -19.38 4.48
C TYR A 277 6.38 -19.97 3.12
N VAL A 278 5.42 -20.54 2.42
CA VAL A 278 5.62 -21.03 1.04
C VAL A 278 5.78 -19.83 0.11
N ASP A 279 6.85 -19.82 -0.69
CA ASP A 279 7.10 -18.78 -1.68
C ASP A 279 6.30 -19.06 -2.96
N HIS A 280 5.08 -18.53 -3.02
CA HIS A 280 4.20 -18.71 -4.18
C HIS A 280 4.66 -17.93 -5.43
N GLU A 281 5.55 -16.95 -5.26
CA GLU A 281 6.13 -16.22 -6.40
C GLU A 281 7.24 -17.04 -7.12
N HIS A 282 7.81 -18.01 -6.41
CA HIS A 282 8.89 -18.86 -6.92
C HIS A 282 8.63 -20.33 -6.56
N PRO A 283 7.59 -20.94 -7.14
CA PRO A 283 7.16 -22.30 -6.79
C PRO A 283 8.20 -23.38 -7.10
N GLU A 284 9.19 -23.07 -7.95
CA GLU A 284 10.31 -23.93 -8.28
C GLU A 284 11.36 -24.05 -7.16
N ARG A 285 11.27 -23.23 -6.10
CA ARG A 285 12.20 -23.31 -4.98
C ARG A 285 11.81 -24.43 -4.04
N PRO A 286 12.76 -25.24 -3.58
CA PRO A 286 12.51 -26.22 -2.53
C PRO A 286 11.93 -25.55 -1.27
N ALA A 287 10.98 -26.19 -0.62
CA ALA A 287 10.31 -25.65 0.57
C ALA A 287 11.27 -25.41 1.76
N ASP A 288 12.41 -26.14 1.80
CA ASP A 288 13.47 -25.98 2.79
C ASP A 288 14.49 -24.89 2.45
N ASN A 289 14.56 -24.48 1.16
CA ASN A 289 15.44 -23.40 0.70
C ASN A 289 14.67 -22.08 0.64
N LEU A 290 14.28 -21.58 1.80
CA LEU A 290 13.58 -20.33 1.91
C LEU A 290 14.43 -19.18 1.36
N TYR A 291 13.79 -18.33 0.56
CA TYR A 291 14.45 -17.15 0.00
C TYR A 291 15.01 -16.27 1.12
N TYR A 292 16.17 -15.70 0.85
CA TYR A 292 16.86 -14.80 1.77
C TYR A 292 17.24 -13.50 1.06
N ASN A 293 17.12 -12.41 1.79
CA ASN A 293 17.55 -11.09 1.34
C ASN A 293 18.34 -10.40 2.45
N ASP A 294 19.62 -10.22 2.23
CA ASP A 294 20.56 -9.61 3.16
C ASP A 294 20.17 -8.22 3.64
N LEU A 295 19.69 -7.36 2.74
CA LEU A 295 19.21 -6.02 3.11
C LEU A 295 18.03 -6.08 4.10
N ARG A 296 17.07 -6.94 3.84
CA ARG A 296 15.90 -7.12 4.70
C ARG A 296 16.24 -7.74 6.03
N HIS A 297 17.15 -8.73 6.00
CA HIS A 297 17.68 -9.37 7.20
C HIS A 297 18.35 -8.35 8.11
N CYS A 298 19.23 -7.50 7.57
CA CYS A 298 19.85 -6.42 8.34
C CYS A 298 18.84 -5.42 8.92
N GLY A 299 17.77 -5.14 8.18
CA GLY A 299 16.64 -4.34 8.68
C GLY A 299 15.99 -4.97 9.92
N GLY A 300 15.78 -6.29 9.92
CA GLY A 300 15.29 -7.05 11.07
C GLY A 300 16.21 -6.93 12.29
N ILE A 301 17.53 -7.09 12.09
CA ILE A 301 18.51 -6.91 13.18
C ILE A 301 18.40 -5.51 13.80
N VAL A 302 18.38 -4.46 12.96
CA VAL A 302 18.28 -3.06 13.43
C VAL A 302 16.95 -2.83 14.17
N THR A 303 15.85 -3.44 13.71
CA THR A 303 14.55 -3.38 14.40
C THR A 303 14.64 -3.97 15.80
N LEU A 304 15.26 -5.13 15.96
CA LEU A 304 15.45 -5.76 17.27
C LEU A 304 16.34 -4.93 18.20
N ILE A 305 17.44 -4.36 17.69
CA ILE A 305 18.29 -3.45 18.50
C ILE A 305 17.46 -2.25 18.99
N ARG A 306 16.62 -1.65 18.14
CA ARG A 306 15.76 -0.54 18.53
C ARG A 306 14.68 -0.96 19.54
N ALA A 307 14.12 -2.16 19.41
CA ALA A 307 13.17 -2.69 20.38
C ALA A 307 13.83 -2.88 21.76
N TYR A 308 15.08 -3.36 21.77
CA TYR A 308 15.89 -3.42 23.00
C TYR A 308 16.10 -2.02 23.60
N GLN A 309 16.52 -1.04 22.81
CA GLN A 309 16.69 0.35 23.26
C GLN A 309 15.42 0.94 23.89
N LEU A 310 14.26 0.56 23.34
CA LEU A 310 12.97 1.06 23.80
C LEU A 310 12.47 0.39 25.08
N THR A 311 12.85 -0.89 25.32
CA THR A 311 12.26 -1.72 26.37
C THR A 311 13.26 -2.22 27.42
N GLY A 312 14.54 -2.34 27.08
CA GLY A 312 15.53 -3.04 27.88
C GLY A 312 15.40 -4.57 27.88
N ASP A 313 14.41 -5.14 27.16
CA ASP A 313 14.16 -6.58 27.13
C ASP A 313 15.24 -7.31 26.33
N LYS A 314 16.02 -8.16 27.03
CA LYS A 314 17.18 -8.88 26.48
C LYS A 314 16.83 -9.80 25.31
N LYS A 315 15.59 -10.30 25.21
CA LYS A 315 15.18 -11.16 24.09
C LYS A 315 15.48 -10.52 22.73
N TYR A 316 15.32 -9.18 22.61
CA TYR A 316 15.55 -8.47 21.37
C TYR A 316 17.04 -8.39 21.01
N ILE A 317 17.88 -8.06 21.97
CA ILE A 317 19.33 -7.94 21.68
C ILE A 317 19.97 -9.32 21.43
N GLU A 318 19.47 -10.37 22.07
CA GLU A 318 19.87 -11.76 21.82
C GLU A 318 19.42 -12.22 20.42
N GLY A 319 18.21 -11.88 20.01
CA GLY A 319 17.74 -12.13 18.64
C GLY A 319 18.55 -11.35 17.59
N ALA A 320 18.90 -10.10 17.88
CA ALA A 320 19.78 -9.31 17.01
C ALA A 320 21.17 -9.97 16.87
N LYS A 321 21.74 -10.46 17.97
CA LYS A 321 23.02 -11.20 17.96
C LYS A 321 22.95 -12.43 17.08
N LYS A 322 21.95 -13.28 17.24
CA LYS A 322 21.75 -14.46 16.38
C LYS A 322 21.68 -14.08 14.90
N GLY A 323 20.98 -12.96 14.57
CA GLY A 323 20.92 -12.45 13.20
C GLY A 323 22.29 -12.00 12.67
N LEU A 324 23.12 -11.36 13.50
CA LEU A 324 24.49 -10.99 13.16
C LEU A 324 25.37 -12.25 12.96
N ASP A 325 25.30 -13.22 13.86
CA ASP A 325 26.02 -14.48 13.77
C ASP A 325 25.68 -15.21 12.46
N PHE A 326 24.41 -15.26 12.08
CA PHE A 326 24.01 -15.81 10.77
C PHE A 326 24.63 -15.02 9.60
N SER A 327 24.62 -13.70 9.64
CA SER A 327 25.18 -12.87 8.57
C SER A 327 26.68 -13.10 8.39
N VAL A 328 27.41 -13.32 9.48
CA VAL A 328 28.85 -13.62 9.47
C VAL A 328 29.13 -14.91 8.69
N THR A 329 28.27 -15.93 8.77
CA THR A 329 28.45 -17.20 8.02
C THR A 329 28.40 -17.01 6.50
N LEU A 330 27.84 -15.89 6.03
CA LEU A 330 27.73 -15.54 4.61
C LEU A 330 28.89 -14.68 4.10
N THR A 331 29.91 -14.41 4.94
CA THR A 331 31.03 -13.57 4.57
C THR A 331 31.93 -14.27 3.58
N LYS A 332 32.31 -13.56 2.52
CA LYS A 332 33.41 -13.90 1.66
C LYS A 332 34.50 -12.87 1.75
N GLU A 333 35.72 -13.32 1.70
CA GLU A 333 36.93 -12.52 1.87
C GLU A 333 37.64 -12.29 0.55
N HIS A 334 38.35 -11.18 0.47
CA HIS A 334 39.31 -10.86 -0.61
C HIS A 334 40.41 -9.95 -0.09
N ASP A 335 41.51 -9.86 -0.84
CA ASP A 335 42.57 -8.91 -0.51
C ASP A 335 42.22 -7.48 -0.96
N TYR A 336 42.56 -6.51 -0.13
CA TYR A 336 42.53 -5.08 -0.43
C TYR A 336 43.76 -4.40 0.16
N ASN A 337 44.76 -4.11 -0.68
CA ASN A 337 46.01 -3.48 -0.30
C ASN A 337 46.78 -4.27 0.81
N GLY A 338 46.89 -5.58 0.67
CA GLY A 338 47.55 -6.46 1.62
C GLY A 338 46.80 -6.68 2.93
N LYS A 339 45.49 -6.31 2.99
CA LYS A 339 44.62 -6.51 4.15
C LYS A 339 43.37 -7.26 3.75
N THR A 340 42.90 -8.14 4.62
CA THR A 340 41.65 -8.86 4.42
C THR A 340 40.47 -7.88 4.41
N ALA A 341 39.70 -7.88 3.33
CA ALA A 341 38.40 -7.24 3.16
C ALA A 341 37.33 -8.31 3.01
N GLY A 342 36.08 -8.01 3.39
CA GLY A 342 34.98 -8.96 3.35
C GLY A 342 33.66 -8.35 2.89
N TYR A 343 32.80 -9.21 2.37
CA TYR A 343 31.46 -8.82 1.94
C TYR A 343 30.47 -9.98 2.12
N ILE A 344 29.18 -9.64 2.23
CA ILE A 344 28.12 -10.65 2.27
C ILE A 344 27.87 -11.23 0.88
N PHE A 345 27.95 -12.55 0.78
CA PHE A 345 27.71 -13.28 -0.46
C PHE A 345 26.64 -14.36 -0.26
N TYR A 346 25.55 -14.21 -0.97
CA TYR A 346 24.44 -15.17 -0.91
C TYR A 346 23.83 -15.35 -2.31
N ASN A 347 23.46 -16.57 -2.63
CA ASN A 347 22.80 -16.94 -3.88
C ASN A 347 23.53 -16.40 -5.13
N LYS A 348 24.85 -16.60 -5.19
CA LYS A 348 25.74 -16.14 -6.29
C LYS A 348 25.73 -14.62 -6.50
N LYS A 349 25.33 -13.84 -5.51
CA LYS A 349 25.25 -12.37 -5.57
C LYS A 349 25.97 -11.75 -4.37
N ALA A 350 26.67 -10.65 -4.65
CA ALA A 350 27.18 -9.71 -3.66
C ALA A 350 26.47 -8.37 -3.90
N LYS A 351 25.79 -7.88 -2.88
CA LYS A 351 25.11 -6.57 -2.94
C LYS A 351 25.86 -5.60 -2.05
N LEU A 352 26.36 -4.52 -2.63
CA LEU A 352 27.07 -3.48 -1.88
C LEU A 352 26.20 -2.93 -0.73
N GLY A 353 24.90 -2.70 -0.99
CA GLY A 353 23.94 -2.27 0.03
C GLY A 353 23.78 -3.28 1.18
N GLY A 354 23.85 -4.60 0.90
CA GLY A 354 23.81 -5.64 1.94
C GLY A 354 24.98 -5.54 2.88
N THR A 355 26.21 -5.43 2.32
CA THR A 355 27.42 -5.24 3.12
C THR A 355 27.40 -3.93 3.92
N GLY A 356 26.88 -2.84 3.33
CA GLY A 356 26.72 -1.56 4.04
C GLY A 356 25.71 -1.66 5.20
N MET A 357 24.58 -2.32 5.01
CA MET A 357 23.57 -2.46 6.04
C MET A 357 23.99 -3.36 7.20
N ILE A 358 24.73 -4.44 6.94
CA ILE A 358 25.26 -5.28 8.02
C ILE A 358 26.30 -4.55 8.83
N LEU A 359 27.14 -3.74 8.20
CA LEU A 359 28.11 -2.88 8.89
C LEU A 359 27.38 -1.92 9.86
N VAL A 360 26.29 -1.28 9.40
CA VAL A 360 25.46 -0.41 10.27
C VAL A 360 24.87 -1.20 11.44
N ALA A 361 24.35 -2.41 11.19
CA ALA A 361 23.77 -3.25 12.23
C ALA A 361 24.81 -3.67 13.28
N MET A 362 26.01 -4.09 12.84
CA MET A 362 27.14 -4.45 13.75
C MET A 362 27.59 -3.27 14.60
N MET A 363 27.73 -2.08 13.99
CA MET A 363 28.11 -0.87 14.74
C MET A 363 27.06 -0.48 15.78
N LYS A 364 25.75 -0.57 15.43
CA LYS A 364 24.67 -0.32 16.38
C LYS A 364 24.69 -1.33 17.53
N TYR A 365 24.84 -2.61 17.24
CA TYR A 365 24.92 -3.66 18.24
C TYR A 365 26.11 -3.41 19.19
N ARG A 366 27.29 -3.15 18.63
CA ARG A 366 28.53 -2.85 19.39
C ARG A 366 28.33 -1.64 20.29
N ASN A 367 27.73 -0.56 19.79
CA ASN A 367 27.51 0.65 20.58
C ASN A 367 26.54 0.41 21.74
N GLU A 368 25.55 -0.44 21.55
CA GLU A 368 24.54 -0.75 22.56
C GLU A 368 25.04 -1.72 23.63
N THR A 369 25.84 -2.68 23.25
CA THR A 369 26.25 -3.80 24.14
C THR A 369 27.70 -3.70 24.64
N ASN A 370 28.56 -2.88 24.01
CA ASN A 370 30.01 -2.88 24.14
C ASN A 370 30.68 -4.22 23.75
N ASP A 371 29.94 -5.15 23.11
CA ASP A 371 30.46 -6.40 22.59
C ASP A 371 31.37 -6.16 21.37
N LYS A 372 32.60 -6.59 21.43
CA LYS A 372 33.62 -6.40 20.39
C LYS A 372 33.78 -7.59 19.46
N SER A 373 32.94 -8.61 19.58
CA SER A 373 33.06 -9.86 18.80
C SER A 373 32.99 -9.63 17.28
N TYR A 374 32.41 -8.55 16.83
CA TYR A 374 32.28 -8.20 15.40
C TYR A 374 33.31 -7.16 14.91
N ASP A 375 34.24 -6.68 15.75
CA ASP A 375 35.16 -5.58 15.38
C ASP A 375 36.01 -5.91 14.14
N GLU A 376 36.45 -7.15 13.98
CA GLU A 376 37.22 -7.57 12.78
C GLU A 376 36.31 -7.56 11.53
N TYR A 377 35.08 -8.02 11.61
CA TYR A 377 34.13 -7.97 10.51
C TYR A 377 33.80 -6.53 10.13
N ILE A 378 33.63 -5.64 11.10
CA ILE A 378 33.44 -4.20 10.86
C ILE A 378 34.62 -3.64 10.03
N LYS A 379 35.87 -3.97 10.39
CA LYS A 379 37.05 -3.55 9.64
C LYS A 379 37.08 -4.15 8.22
N MET A 380 36.77 -5.45 8.10
CA MET A 380 36.74 -6.14 6.81
C MET A 380 35.69 -5.55 5.85
N TYR A 381 34.45 -5.34 6.34
CA TYR A 381 33.39 -4.77 5.52
C TYR A 381 33.65 -3.30 5.17
N THR A 382 34.23 -2.53 6.08
CA THR A 382 34.67 -1.17 5.80
C THR A 382 35.68 -1.12 4.66
N ARG A 383 36.72 -2.02 4.68
CA ARG A 383 37.69 -2.11 3.59
C ARG A 383 37.06 -2.48 2.26
N HIS A 384 36.09 -3.41 2.27
CA HIS A 384 35.35 -3.77 1.06
C HIS A 384 34.60 -2.57 0.48
N LEU A 385 33.88 -1.81 1.30
CA LEU A 385 33.14 -0.61 0.84
C LEU A 385 34.08 0.46 0.28
N LEU A 386 35.28 0.63 0.88
CA LEU A 386 36.29 1.57 0.40
C LEU A 386 36.97 1.11 -0.90
N SER A 387 36.89 -0.18 -1.24
CA SER A 387 37.48 -0.77 -2.45
C SER A 387 36.58 -0.63 -3.68
N ARG A 388 35.37 -0.08 -3.52
CA ARG A 388 34.33 0.04 -4.57
C ARG A 388 34.02 1.49 -4.90
#